data_cd459dbcae7d74693790ed6fe88c5f67
#
_entry.id   cd459dbcae7d74693790ed6fe88c5f67
#
_cell.length_a   1.000
_cell.length_b   1.000
_cell.length_c   1.000
_cell.angle_alpha   90.00
_cell.angle_beta   90.00
_cell.angle_gamma   90.00
#
_symmetry.space_group_name_H-M   'P 1'
#
loop_
_entity.id
_entity.type
_entity.pdbx_description
1 polymer ?
#
loop_
_entity_poly.entity_id
_entity_poly.type
_entity_poly.pdbx_seq_one_letter_code
_entity_poly.pdbx_strand_id
1 'polypeptide(L)'
;MIDLKKILVPTDFSEFGQQALLYGCEFAKRFDAELHLLNVVQDAVAMFPEPNMMGTSMNDLVADMQGLAQKQLEEMPGLPGMENLKVVREVTVGPAFLEIVRYAQKMDIDLIVIGTHGRTGLKHMLLGSVAEKVVRKAPCPVLTVSHPEHEFVMPT
;
A
#
# COMPACT_ATOMS: atom_id res chain seq x y z
N MET A 1 -21.28 -6.39 -16.12
CA MET A 1 -20.68 -7.32 -15.14
C MET A 1 -19.35 -6.73 -14.70
N ILE A 2 -19.05 -6.76 -13.42
CA ILE A 2 -17.75 -6.29 -12.92
C ILE A 2 -16.69 -7.33 -13.30
N ASP A 3 -15.62 -6.90 -13.96
CA ASP A 3 -14.49 -7.74 -14.35
C ASP A 3 -13.22 -7.06 -13.82
N LEU A 4 -12.57 -7.68 -12.85
CA LEU A 4 -11.35 -7.18 -12.23
C LEU A 4 -10.17 -7.99 -12.75
N LYS A 5 -9.26 -7.32 -13.47
CA LYS A 5 -8.06 -7.96 -14.03
C LYS A 5 -6.79 -7.60 -13.27
N LYS A 6 -6.78 -6.42 -12.66
CA LYS A 6 -5.62 -5.91 -11.92
C LYS A 6 -6.07 -5.26 -10.62
N ILE A 7 -5.55 -5.76 -9.53
CA ILE A 7 -5.88 -5.29 -8.17
C ILE A 7 -4.61 -4.78 -7.51
N LEU A 8 -4.64 -3.55 -7.01
CA LEU A 8 -3.52 -2.92 -6.33
C LEU A 8 -3.74 -2.95 -4.81
N VAL A 9 -2.75 -3.46 -4.11
CA VAL A 9 -2.67 -3.39 -2.64
C VAL A 9 -1.41 -2.63 -2.26
N PRO A 10 -1.52 -1.34 -1.91
CA PRO A 10 -0.41 -0.61 -1.31
C PRO A 10 -0.11 -1.18 0.09
N THR A 11 1.16 -1.34 0.40
CA THR A 11 1.60 -1.85 1.70
C THR A 11 2.71 -0.99 2.28
N ASP A 12 2.63 -0.73 3.59
CA ASP A 12 3.70 -0.14 4.39
C ASP A 12 4.38 -1.16 5.31
N PHE A 13 4.09 -2.45 5.08
CA PHE A 13 4.54 -3.60 5.88
C PHE A 13 4.02 -3.63 7.32
N SER A 14 3.14 -2.72 7.71
CA SER A 14 2.52 -2.73 9.04
C SER A 14 1.46 -3.84 9.15
N GLU A 15 1.20 -4.27 10.37
CA GLU A 15 0.11 -5.21 10.67
C GLU A 15 -1.28 -4.64 10.33
N PHE A 16 -1.43 -3.31 10.32
CA PHE A 16 -2.67 -2.62 9.97
C PHE A 16 -3.07 -2.83 8.50
N GLY A 17 -2.12 -3.12 7.62
CA GLY A 17 -2.35 -3.44 6.21
C GLY A 17 -2.69 -4.91 5.93
N GLN A 18 -2.56 -5.79 6.91
CA GLN A 18 -2.73 -7.24 6.72
C GLN A 18 -4.14 -7.62 6.23
N GLN A 19 -5.17 -6.99 6.76
CA GLN A 19 -6.54 -7.24 6.33
C GLN A 19 -6.78 -6.79 4.89
N ALA A 20 -6.25 -5.64 4.51
CA ALA A 20 -6.33 -5.17 3.13
C ALA A 20 -5.63 -6.14 2.17
N LEU A 21 -4.46 -6.65 2.57
CA LEU A 21 -3.75 -7.68 1.81
C LEU A 21 -4.59 -8.94 1.63
N LEU A 22 -5.22 -9.45 2.69
CA LEU A 22 -6.09 -10.62 2.63
C LEU A 22 -7.25 -10.41 1.66
N TYR A 23 -7.94 -9.27 1.75
CA TYR A 23 -9.03 -8.95 0.80
C TYR A 23 -8.53 -8.85 -0.63
N GLY A 24 -7.40 -8.20 -0.85
CA GLY A 24 -6.78 -8.09 -2.19
C GLY A 24 -6.46 -9.45 -2.79
N CYS A 25 -5.87 -10.35 -2.00
CA CYS A 25 -5.57 -11.72 -2.41
C CYS A 25 -6.82 -12.54 -2.73
N GLU A 26 -7.84 -12.46 -1.88
CA GLU A 26 -9.12 -13.16 -2.10
C GLU A 26 -9.82 -12.67 -3.37
N PHE A 27 -9.84 -11.37 -3.62
CA PHE A 27 -10.38 -10.84 -4.86
C PHE A 27 -9.54 -11.27 -6.08
N ALA A 28 -8.22 -11.21 -6.00
CA ALA A 28 -7.34 -11.65 -7.08
C ALA A 28 -7.61 -13.11 -7.44
N LYS A 29 -7.76 -13.98 -6.43
CA LYS A 29 -8.08 -15.38 -6.61
C LYS A 29 -9.45 -15.60 -7.25
N ARG A 30 -10.49 -14.87 -6.80
CA ARG A 30 -11.87 -15.03 -7.29
C ARG A 30 -12.04 -14.55 -8.73
N PHE A 31 -11.34 -13.49 -9.11
CA PHE A 31 -11.44 -12.89 -10.44
C PHE A 31 -10.35 -13.38 -11.41
N ASP A 32 -9.45 -14.25 -10.97
CA ASP A 32 -8.23 -14.62 -11.73
C ASP A 32 -7.43 -13.37 -12.15
N ALA A 33 -7.36 -12.40 -11.25
CA ALA A 33 -6.73 -11.11 -11.46
C ALA A 33 -5.25 -11.12 -11.06
N GLU A 34 -4.49 -10.24 -11.68
CA GLU A 34 -3.11 -9.96 -11.29
C GLU A 34 -3.11 -9.08 -10.03
N LEU A 35 -2.37 -9.51 -9.00
CA LEU A 35 -2.20 -8.78 -7.75
C LEU A 35 -0.95 -7.91 -7.82
N HIS A 36 -1.12 -6.61 -7.72
CA HIS A 36 -0.03 -5.64 -7.64
C HIS A 36 0.21 -5.26 -6.18
N LEU A 37 1.41 -5.52 -5.69
CA LEU A 37 1.88 -5.08 -4.37
C LEU A 37 2.83 -3.90 -4.55
N LEU A 38 2.48 -2.77 -4.00
CA LEU A 38 3.25 -1.53 -4.10
C LEU A 38 3.68 -1.06 -2.71
N ASN A 39 4.98 -0.89 -2.53
CA ASN A 39 5.51 -0.13 -1.41
C ASN A 39 6.04 1.22 -1.89
N VAL A 40 5.74 2.27 -1.17
CA VAL A 40 6.25 3.62 -1.42
C VAL A 40 7.22 4.00 -0.32
N VAL A 41 8.50 4.10 -0.67
CA VAL A 41 9.53 4.66 0.21
C VAL A 41 9.34 6.17 0.24
N GLN A 42 9.09 6.72 1.42
CA GLN A 42 8.98 8.18 1.57
C GLN A 42 10.32 8.84 1.30
N ASP A 43 10.27 9.97 0.63
CA ASP A 43 11.48 10.74 0.33
C ASP A 43 12.17 11.16 1.62
N ALA A 44 13.37 10.65 1.83
CA ALA A 44 14.17 10.92 3.02
C ALA A 44 14.54 12.41 3.14
N VAL A 45 14.58 13.15 2.03
CA VAL A 45 14.83 14.60 2.04
C VAL A 45 13.72 15.35 2.80
N ALA A 46 12.48 14.88 2.69
CA ALA A 46 11.36 15.46 3.44
C ALA A 46 11.41 15.13 4.95
N MET A 47 12.09 14.04 5.32
CA MET A 47 12.21 13.62 6.72
C MET A 47 13.41 14.26 7.44
N PHE A 48 14.47 14.60 6.70
CA PHE A 48 15.72 15.13 7.26
C PHE A 48 16.17 16.38 6.47
N PRO A 49 15.65 17.57 6.81
CA PRO A 49 15.95 18.80 6.06
C PRO A 49 17.41 19.27 6.16
N GLU A 50 18.21 18.66 7.05
CA GLU A 50 19.63 18.99 7.23
C GLU A 50 20.53 17.90 6.65
N PRO A 51 21.04 18.03 5.42
CA PRO A 51 21.78 16.98 4.72
C PRO A 51 23.17 16.67 5.31
N ASN A 52 23.65 17.46 6.25
CA ASN A 52 25.05 17.38 6.73
C ASN A 52 25.25 16.60 8.04
N MET A 53 24.20 16.03 8.64
CA MET A 53 24.33 15.42 9.97
C MET A 53 24.79 13.96 10.02
N MET A 54 24.85 13.23 8.89
CA MET A 54 25.05 11.77 8.97
C MET A 54 26.14 11.18 8.07
N GLY A 55 27.02 11.90 7.46
CA GLY A 55 28.15 11.30 6.73
C GLY A 55 27.80 10.31 5.60
N THR A 56 26.54 9.98 5.42
CA THR A 56 26.00 9.08 4.40
C THR A 56 25.22 9.92 3.39
N SER A 57 25.45 9.68 2.10
CA SER A 57 24.69 10.39 1.08
C SER A 57 23.20 10.02 1.20
N MET A 58 22.31 10.99 1.02
CA MET A 58 20.87 10.79 1.04
C MET A 58 20.42 9.75 0.00
N ASN A 59 21.12 9.72 -1.14
CA ASN A 59 20.86 8.75 -2.20
C ASN A 59 21.17 7.32 -1.74
N ASP A 60 22.24 7.12 -0.97
CA ASP A 60 22.59 5.80 -0.42
C ASP A 60 21.55 5.32 0.58
N LEU A 61 21.04 6.22 1.43
CA LEU A 61 19.97 5.89 2.38
C LEU A 61 18.68 5.48 1.67
N VAL A 62 18.27 6.22 0.65
CA VAL A 62 17.09 5.86 -0.16
C VAL A 62 17.28 4.53 -0.86
N ALA A 63 18.47 4.27 -1.44
CA ALA A 63 18.79 2.99 -2.07
C ALA A 63 18.72 1.82 -1.08
N ASP A 64 19.21 2.00 0.14
CA ASP A 64 19.14 0.98 1.20
C ASP A 64 17.69 0.70 1.61
N MET A 65 16.86 1.74 1.75
CA MET A 65 15.43 1.60 2.06
C MET A 65 14.68 0.87 0.94
N GLN A 66 14.97 1.18 -0.31
CA GLN A 66 14.39 0.48 -1.47
C GLN A 66 14.80 -0.99 -1.49
N GLY A 67 16.05 -1.31 -1.21
CA GLY A 67 16.55 -2.68 -1.14
C GLY A 67 15.86 -3.50 -0.05
N LEU A 68 15.65 -2.92 1.13
CA LEU A 68 14.91 -3.56 2.23
C LEU A 68 13.43 -3.78 1.87
N ALA A 69 12.80 -2.76 1.29
CA ALA A 69 11.41 -2.85 0.85
C ALA A 69 11.23 -3.94 -0.22
N GLN A 70 12.16 -4.02 -1.18
CA GLN A 70 12.13 -5.06 -2.21
C GLN A 70 12.19 -6.47 -1.60
N LYS A 71 13.10 -6.71 -0.65
CA LYS A 71 13.19 -8.00 0.05
C LYS A 71 11.91 -8.36 0.79
N GLN A 72 11.31 -7.40 1.48
CA GLN A 72 10.04 -7.62 2.18
C GLN A 72 8.90 -7.94 1.22
N LEU A 73 8.82 -7.27 0.07
CA LEU A 73 7.82 -7.56 -0.96
C LEU A 73 7.98 -8.95 -1.57
N GLU A 74 9.21 -9.44 -1.74
CA GLU A 74 9.48 -10.77 -2.30
C GLU A 74 8.88 -11.89 -1.46
N GLU A 75 8.76 -11.69 -0.15
CA GLU A 75 8.14 -12.65 0.78
C GLU A 75 6.60 -12.57 0.79
N MET A 76 6.02 -11.52 0.20
CA MET A 76 4.57 -11.31 0.17
C MET A 76 3.93 -11.95 -1.08
N PRO A 77 2.65 -12.36 -1.00
CA PRO A 77 1.75 -12.18 0.14
C PRO A 77 1.99 -13.15 1.32
N GLY A 78 2.71 -14.24 1.16
CA GLY A 78 3.02 -15.18 2.25
C GLY A 78 1.81 -15.78 2.98
N LEU A 79 0.62 -15.74 2.34
CA LEU A 79 -0.63 -16.22 2.91
C LEU A 79 -0.94 -17.64 2.42
N PRO A 80 -1.34 -18.56 3.30
CA PRO A 80 -1.72 -19.92 2.90
C PRO A 80 -2.84 -19.92 1.85
N GLY A 81 -2.67 -20.73 0.81
CA GLY A 81 -3.65 -20.85 -0.28
C GLY A 81 -3.56 -19.76 -1.35
N MET A 82 -2.53 -18.90 -1.29
CA MET A 82 -2.32 -17.79 -2.23
C MET A 82 -1.05 -17.98 -3.10
N GLU A 83 -0.48 -19.18 -3.10
CA GLU A 83 0.78 -19.49 -3.78
C GLU A 83 0.70 -19.38 -5.31
N ASN A 84 -0.48 -19.53 -5.87
CA ASN A 84 -0.70 -19.54 -7.33
C ASN A 84 -1.14 -18.17 -7.88
N LEU A 85 -1.15 -17.11 -7.06
CA LEU A 85 -1.50 -15.78 -7.54
C LEU A 85 -0.42 -15.24 -8.49
N LYS A 86 -0.87 -14.55 -9.53
CA LYS A 86 0.01 -13.73 -10.36
C LYS A 86 0.31 -12.45 -9.61
N VAL A 87 1.53 -12.28 -9.11
CA VAL A 87 1.91 -11.15 -8.26
C VAL A 87 2.96 -10.28 -8.94
N VAL A 88 2.66 -9.00 -9.07
CA VAL A 88 3.60 -7.95 -9.49
C VAL A 88 4.01 -7.17 -8.26
N ARG A 89 5.30 -6.95 -8.07
CA ARG A 89 5.88 -6.27 -6.91
C ARG A 89 6.65 -5.06 -7.37
N GLU A 90 6.37 -3.91 -6.79
CA GLU A 90 7.01 -2.65 -7.15
C GLU A 90 7.33 -1.82 -5.91
N VAL A 91 8.49 -1.18 -5.93
CA VAL A 91 8.91 -0.20 -4.94
C VAL A 91 9.11 1.13 -5.64
N THR A 92 8.46 2.17 -5.17
CA THR A 92 8.62 3.55 -5.68
C THR A 92 9.07 4.49 -4.55
N VAL A 93 9.56 5.66 -4.92
CA VAL A 93 9.99 6.70 -3.98
C VAL A 93 9.16 7.95 -4.21
N GLY A 94 8.63 8.53 -3.15
CA GLY A 94 7.88 9.78 -3.21
C GLY A 94 6.78 9.89 -2.16
N PRO A 95 5.86 10.86 -2.32
CA PRO A 95 4.67 10.96 -1.47
C PRO A 95 3.74 9.76 -1.70
N ALA A 96 3.39 9.03 -0.63
CA ALA A 96 2.70 7.76 -0.74
C ALA A 96 1.41 7.83 -1.58
N PHE A 97 0.49 8.75 -1.26
CA PHE A 97 -0.78 8.85 -2.00
C PHE A 97 -0.58 9.13 -3.50
N LEU A 98 0.39 9.99 -3.82
CA LEU A 98 0.66 10.40 -5.20
C LEU A 98 1.21 9.25 -6.03
N GLU A 99 2.17 8.50 -5.48
CA GLU A 99 2.76 7.35 -6.14
C GLU A 99 1.74 6.21 -6.31
N ILE A 100 0.86 5.99 -5.32
CA ILE A 100 -0.24 5.02 -5.44
C ILE A 100 -1.17 5.39 -6.60
N VAL A 101 -1.61 6.64 -6.67
CA VAL A 101 -2.52 7.11 -7.73
C VAL A 101 -1.86 7.06 -9.10
N ARG A 102 -0.60 7.50 -9.21
CA ARG A 102 0.19 7.40 -10.45
C ARG A 102 0.36 5.97 -10.92
N TYR A 103 0.68 5.07 -10.01
CA TYR A 103 0.82 3.65 -10.32
C TYR A 103 -0.49 3.06 -10.82
N ALA A 104 -1.59 3.34 -10.12
CA ALA A 104 -2.92 2.86 -10.52
C ALA A 104 -3.30 3.33 -11.91
N GLN A 105 -3.01 4.58 -12.26
CA GLN A 105 -3.26 5.13 -13.59
C GLN A 105 -2.36 4.50 -14.64
N LYS A 106 -1.05 4.43 -14.39
CA LYS A 106 -0.04 3.89 -15.31
C LYS A 106 -0.28 2.43 -15.67
N MET A 107 -0.69 1.63 -14.67
CA MET A 107 -0.87 0.20 -14.81
C MET A 107 -2.30 -0.22 -15.18
N ASP A 108 -3.22 0.73 -15.33
CA ASP A 108 -4.64 0.46 -15.57
C ASP A 108 -5.24 -0.47 -14.51
N ILE A 109 -5.09 -0.08 -13.24
CA ILE A 109 -5.61 -0.82 -12.11
C ILE A 109 -7.15 -0.71 -12.06
N ASP A 110 -7.81 -1.83 -11.83
CA ASP A 110 -9.28 -1.92 -11.77
C ASP A 110 -9.85 -1.71 -10.37
N LEU A 111 -9.06 -2.02 -9.33
CA LEU A 111 -9.46 -1.87 -7.94
C LEU A 111 -8.22 -1.62 -7.07
N ILE A 112 -8.31 -0.63 -6.20
CA ILE A 112 -7.34 -0.44 -5.11
C ILE A 112 -7.96 -0.99 -3.82
N VAL A 113 -7.22 -1.81 -3.09
CA VAL A 113 -7.60 -2.29 -1.74
C VAL A 113 -6.58 -1.74 -0.75
N ILE A 114 -7.03 -0.88 0.15
CA ILE A 114 -6.14 -0.15 1.06
C ILE A 114 -6.64 -0.20 2.51
N GLY A 115 -5.73 -0.34 3.46
CA GLY A 115 -6.05 -0.23 4.87
C GLY A 115 -6.45 1.21 5.25
N THR A 116 -7.41 1.36 6.15
CA THR A 116 -7.86 2.67 6.62
C THR A 116 -6.80 3.39 7.45
N HIS A 117 -5.87 2.65 8.09
CA HIS A 117 -4.79 3.17 8.93
C HIS A 117 -3.46 2.59 8.47
N GLY A 118 -2.42 3.46 8.43
CA GLY A 118 -1.06 3.06 8.20
C GLY A 118 -0.30 2.87 9.51
N ARG A 119 1.02 3.08 9.48
CA ARG A 119 1.96 2.87 10.60
C ARG A 119 1.60 3.60 11.89
N THR A 120 0.90 4.73 11.81
CA THR A 120 0.55 5.54 12.99
C THR A 120 -0.57 4.96 13.82
N GLY A 121 -1.42 4.08 13.25
CA GLY A 121 -2.46 3.33 13.97
C GLY A 121 -3.35 4.17 14.89
N LEU A 122 -3.59 5.44 14.56
CA LEU A 122 -4.37 6.36 15.39
C LEU A 122 -5.82 5.88 15.51
N LYS A 123 -6.17 5.39 16.70
CA LYS A 123 -7.47 4.77 16.99
C LYS A 123 -8.68 5.70 16.81
N HIS A 124 -8.47 7.03 16.78
CA HIS A 124 -9.52 8.02 16.70
C HIS A 124 -9.78 8.57 15.30
N MET A 125 -9.00 8.18 14.30
CA MET A 125 -9.20 8.59 12.91
C MET A 125 -10.00 7.54 12.16
N LEU A 126 -11.12 7.95 11.58
CA LEU A 126 -11.95 7.08 10.72
C LEU A 126 -11.20 6.62 9.47
N LEU A 127 -10.30 7.43 8.97
CA LEU A 127 -9.54 7.18 7.75
C LEU A 127 -8.17 7.86 7.84
N GLY A 128 -7.10 7.11 7.58
CA GLY A 128 -5.75 7.65 7.54
C GLY A 128 -5.55 8.65 6.41
N SER A 129 -4.55 9.53 6.53
CA SER A 129 -4.29 10.60 5.57
C SER A 129 -4.01 10.09 4.15
N VAL A 130 -3.27 9.00 4.01
CA VAL A 130 -2.97 8.39 2.70
C VAL A 130 -4.23 7.78 2.11
N ALA A 131 -4.97 6.98 2.88
CA ALA A 131 -6.21 6.35 2.41
C ALA A 131 -7.25 7.40 1.98
N GLU A 132 -7.43 8.47 2.74
CA GLU A 132 -8.36 9.56 2.38
C GLU A 132 -8.00 10.20 1.03
N LYS A 133 -6.73 10.53 0.83
CA LYS A 133 -6.26 11.15 -0.42
C LYS A 133 -6.37 10.19 -1.61
N VAL A 134 -6.07 8.91 -1.40
CA VAL A 134 -6.25 7.88 -2.44
C VAL A 134 -7.72 7.76 -2.83
N VAL A 135 -8.64 7.67 -1.88
CA VAL A 135 -10.09 7.62 -2.15
C VAL A 135 -10.54 8.82 -3.00
N ARG A 136 -10.04 10.02 -2.70
CA ARG A 136 -10.41 11.24 -3.43
C ARG A 136 -9.83 11.33 -4.84
N LYS A 137 -8.67 10.73 -5.09
CA LYS A 137 -7.88 10.95 -6.30
C LYS A 137 -7.69 9.73 -7.19
N ALA A 138 -8.08 8.55 -6.74
CA ALA A 138 -7.88 7.31 -7.48
C ALA A 138 -8.62 7.31 -8.82
N PRO A 139 -8.01 6.74 -9.88
CA PRO A 139 -8.65 6.60 -11.19
C PRO A 139 -9.64 5.43 -11.27
N CYS A 140 -9.78 4.64 -10.22
CA CYS A 140 -10.60 3.45 -10.14
C CYS A 140 -11.27 3.33 -8.76
N PRO A 141 -12.21 2.40 -8.56
CA PRO A 141 -12.79 2.11 -7.26
C PRO A 141 -11.73 1.79 -6.20
N VAL A 142 -12.00 2.22 -4.97
CA VAL A 142 -11.14 2.00 -3.81
C VAL A 142 -11.93 1.30 -2.72
N LEU A 143 -11.49 0.13 -2.31
CA LEU A 143 -11.99 -0.58 -1.15
C LEU A 143 -11.10 -0.26 0.05
N THR A 144 -11.65 0.36 1.05
CA THR A 144 -10.97 0.61 2.32
C THR A 144 -11.29 -0.50 3.31
N VAL A 145 -10.27 -1.02 3.98
CA VAL A 145 -10.40 -2.13 4.92
C VAL A 145 -9.91 -1.70 6.29
N SER A 146 -10.78 -1.79 7.29
CA SER A 146 -10.43 -1.44 8.67
C SER A 146 -9.67 -2.58 9.36
N HIS A 147 -8.82 -2.22 10.32
CA HIS A 147 -8.19 -3.21 11.19
C HIS A 147 -9.25 -3.90 12.07
N PRO A 148 -9.11 -5.20 12.38
CA PRO A 148 -10.08 -5.92 13.21
C PRO A 148 -10.32 -5.34 14.59
N GLU A 149 -9.33 -4.66 15.16
CA GLU A 149 -9.43 -3.99 16.46
C GLU A 149 -10.05 -2.58 16.39
N HIS A 150 -10.48 -2.16 15.22
CA HIS A 150 -11.16 -0.88 15.07
C HIS A 150 -12.51 -0.92 15.79
N GLU A 151 -12.66 -0.09 16.83
CA GLU A 151 -13.92 0.05 17.54
C GLU A 151 -14.97 0.73 16.66
N PHE A 152 -16.08 0.03 16.45
CA PHE A 152 -17.22 0.61 15.77
C PHE A 152 -17.99 1.50 16.73
N VAL A 153 -17.99 2.81 16.45
CA VAL A 153 -18.78 3.78 17.22
C VAL A 153 -20.02 4.17 16.42
N MET A 154 -21.17 3.87 16.96
CA MET A 154 -22.44 4.30 16.34
C MET A 154 -22.53 5.81 16.34
N PRO A 155 -22.87 6.44 15.21
CA PRO A 155 -23.19 7.86 15.19
C PRO A 155 -24.37 8.15 16.12
N THR A 156 -24.23 9.14 16.97
CA THR A 156 -25.32 9.62 17.83
C THR A 156 -26.18 10.65 17.10
#